data_afcbe564fd1e1e62a5688dab5e198b72
#
_entry.id   afcbe564fd1e1e62a5688dab5e198b72
#
_cell.length_a   1.000
_cell.length_b   1.000
_cell.length_c   1.000
_cell.angle_alpha   90.00
_cell.angle_beta   90.00
_cell.angle_gamma   90.00
#
_symmetry.space_group_name_H-M   'P 1'
#
loop_
_entity.id
_entity.type
_entity.pdbx_description
1 polymer ?
#
loop_
_entity_poly.entity_id
_entity_poly.type
_entity_poly.pdbx_seq_one_letter_code
_entity_poly.pdbx_strand_id
1 'polypeptide(L)'
;MKQTNEVAVFGGGCFWCTEAVFDELRGVISVMSGYAGGSVKNPTYEQVCSGRTEHAEVIRIEFDPSQITYKDLLTVFFATHDPTTLNRQGSDAGTQYRSIILYAGEQQKREVEEFVKELNDSSAFGRPVVTEIKPLGEFYGAEEYHRNYYENNSFQPYCQVVISPKLDKLHKQFSELLKSHGK
;
A
#
# COMPACT_ATOMS: atom_id res chain seq x y z
N MET A 1 -21.11 -15.19 15.54
CA MET A 1 -21.24 -14.49 14.23
C MET A 1 -19.95 -14.68 13.47
N LYS A 2 -20.01 -15.07 12.20
CA LYS A 2 -18.80 -15.10 11.36
C LYS A 2 -18.30 -13.67 11.22
N GLN A 3 -17.13 -13.39 11.74
CA GLN A 3 -16.42 -12.14 11.52
C GLN A 3 -16.12 -12.04 10.03
N THR A 4 -16.63 -11.02 9.38
CA THR A 4 -16.40 -10.80 7.95
C THR A 4 -15.12 -9.97 7.80
N ASN A 5 -14.09 -10.58 7.23
CA ASN A 5 -12.87 -9.85 6.86
C ASN A 5 -13.21 -8.77 5.84
N GLU A 6 -12.46 -7.69 5.88
CA GLU A 6 -12.55 -6.60 4.92
C GLU A 6 -11.32 -6.58 4.01
N VAL A 7 -11.44 -5.84 2.91
CA VAL A 7 -10.37 -5.68 1.92
C VAL A 7 -10.02 -4.21 1.77
N ALA A 8 -8.72 -3.90 1.76
CA ALA A 8 -8.17 -2.60 1.39
C ALA A 8 -7.17 -2.76 0.24
N VAL A 9 -7.13 -1.80 -0.68
CA VAL A 9 -6.18 -1.82 -1.82
C VAL A 9 -5.47 -0.49 -1.93
N PHE A 10 -4.15 -0.52 -1.77
CA PHE A 10 -3.28 0.65 -1.75
C PHE A 10 -2.10 0.50 -2.70
N GLY A 11 -1.71 1.60 -3.34
CA GLY A 11 -0.47 1.72 -4.08
C GLY A 11 0.34 2.93 -3.60
N GLY A 12 1.56 2.71 -3.19
CA GLY A 12 2.44 3.75 -2.65
C GLY A 12 3.91 3.54 -3.05
N GLY A 13 4.17 3.36 -4.34
CA GLY A 13 5.47 3.02 -4.87
C GLY A 13 5.62 1.53 -5.17
N CYS A 14 6.84 1.03 -5.11
CA CYS A 14 7.11 -0.39 -5.31
C CYS A 14 6.32 -1.25 -4.32
N PHE A 15 5.58 -2.23 -4.83
CA PHE A 15 4.74 -3.09 -3.96
C PHE A 15 5.53 -4.03 -3.04
N TRP A 16 6.83 -4.25 -3.28
CA TRP A 16 7.69 -4.96 -2.32
C TRP A 16 7.78 -4.20 -0.98
N CYS A 17 7.82 -2.86 -1.04
CA CYS A 17 7.86 -2.00 0.13
C CYS A 17 6.54 -2.05 0.91
N THR A 18 5.43 -1.85 0.21
CA THR A 18 4.11 -1.81 0.82
C THR A 18 3.70 -3.17 1.36
N GLU A 19 3.99 -4.27 0.64
CA GLU A 19 3.78 -5.63 1.14
C GLU A 19 4.52 -5.87 2.45
N ALA A 20 5.82 -5.57 2.52
CA ALA A 20 6.63 -5.77 3.71
C ALA A 20 6.10 -5.01 4.93
N VAL A 21 5.66 -3.78 4.74
CA VAL A 21 5.11 -2.94 5.81
C VAL A 21 3.79 -3.50 6.34
N PHE A 22 2.84 -3.78 5.45
CA PHE A 22 1.49 -4.16 5.87
C PHE A 22 1.40 -5.61 6.37
N ASP A 23 2.30 -6.49 5.92
CA ASP A 23 2.33 -7.86 6.42
C ASP A 23 2.72 -7.95 7.91
N GLU A 24 3.40 -6.96 8.46
CA GLU A 24 3.75 -6.90 9.88
C GLU A 24 2.61 -6.47 10.82
N LEU A 25 1.49 -5.97 10.28
CA LEU A 25 0.41 -5.41 11.09
C LEU A 25 -0.50 -6.52 11.66
N ARG A 26 -0.78 -6.43 12.99
CA ARG A 26 -1.77 -7.33 13.60
C ARG A 26 -3.14 -7.12 12.96
N GLY A 27 -3.92 -8.19 12.86
CA GLY A 27 -5.22 -8.14 12.21
C GLY A 27 -5.16 -8.18 10.69
N VAL A 28 -4.00 -7.97 10.08
CA VAL A 28 -3.78 -8.25 8.66
C VAL A 28 -3.62 -9.75 8.47
N ILE A 29 -4.53 -10.34 7.69
CA ILE A 29 -4.61 -11.78 7.45
C ILE A 29 -3.73 -12.17 6.28
N SER A 30 -3.81 -11.39 5.19
CA SER A 30 -2.97 -11.59 4.00
C SER A 30 -2.71 -10.28 3.27
N VAL A 31 -1.56 -10.20 2.63
CA VAL A 31 -1.18 -9.13 1.71
C VAL A 31 -0.78 -9.77 0.39
N MET A 32 -1.35 -9.27 -0.70
CA MET A 32 -1.03 -9.75 -2.04
C MET A 32 -0.62 -8.58 -2.92
N SER A 33 0.59 -8.63 -3.45
CA SER A 33 1.06 -7.69 -4.47
C SER A 33 0.36 -7.94 -5.80
N GLY A 34 0.03 -6.87 -6.52
CA GLY A 34 -0.66 -6.98 -7.79
C GLY A 34 -0.76 -5.65 -8.53
N TYR A 35 -1.62 -5.64 -9.53
CA TYR A 35 -1.85 -4.52 -10.44
C TYR A 35 -3.32 -4.16 -10.46
N ALA A 36 -3.63 -2.86 -10.38
CA ALA A 36 -4.99 -2.37 -10.45
C ALA A 36 -5.02 -0.89 -10.88
N GLY A 37 -6.21 -0.39 -11.18
CA GLY A 37 -6.44 1.01 -11.55
C GLY A 37 -6.23 1.32 -13.03
N GLY A 38 -5.79 0.36 -13.84
CA GLY A 38 -5.57 0.49 -15.28
C GLY A 38 -6.63 -0.21 -16.12
N SER A 39 -6.38 -0.28 -17.43
CA SER A 39 -7.35 -0.78 -18.42
C SER A 39 -6.97 -2.13 -19.05
N VAL A 40 -5.72 -2.53 -18.99
CA VAL A 40 -5.22 -3.77 -19.61
C VAL A 40 -5.60 -4.98 -18.75
N LYS A 41 -6.23 -5.99 -19.36
CA LYS A 41 -6.58 -7.23 -18.68
C LYS A 41 -5.37 -8.16 -18.55
N ASN A 42 -5.24 -8.80 -17.39
CA ASN A 42 -4.16 -9.76 -17.09
C ASN A 42 -2.76 -9.22 -17.49
N PRO A 43 -2.37 -8.03 -17.01
CA PRO A 43 -1.09 -7.45 -17.39
C PRO A 43 0.08 -8.26 -16.84
N THR A 44 1.21 -8.29 -17.56
CA THR A 44 2.47 -8.79 -17.04
C THR A 44 3.23 -7.65 -16.33
N TYR A 45 4.22 -8.02 -15.50
CA TYR A 45 5.11 -7.06 -14.86
C TYR A 45 5.80 -6.13 -15.88
N GLU A 46 6.31 -6.68 -16.95
CA GLU A 46 6.98 -5.89 -18.01
C GLU A 46 6.03 -4.91 -18.68
N GLN A 47 4.78 -5.32 -18.91
CA GLN A 47 3.76 -4.44 -19.47
C GLN A 47 3.45 -3.27 -18.50
N VAL A 48 3.31 -3.55 -17.21
CA VAL A 48 3.08 -2.51 -16.19
C VAL A 48 4.28 -1.56 -16.12
N CYS A 49 5.50 -2.09 -16.10
CA CYS A 49 6.73 -1.28 -16.10
C CYS A 49 6.88 -0.40 -17.33
N SER A 50 6.27 -0.76 -18.46
CA SER A 50 6.26 0.09 -19.66
C SER A 50 5.45 1.38 -19.50
N GLY A 51 4.61 1.47 -18.46
CA GLY A 51 3.71 2.60 -18.21
C GLY A 51 2.49 2.67 -19.14
N ARG A 52 2.29 1.68 -20.02
CA ARG A 52 1.23 1.70 -21.03
C ARG A 52 -0.07 1.03 -20.59
N THR A 53 -0.06 0.34 -19.45
CA THR A 53 -1.25 -0.36 -18.93
C THR A 53 -2.16 0.51 -18.09
N GLU A 54 -1.67 1.68 -17.67
CA GLU A 54 -2.32 2.58 -16.72
C GLU A 54 -2.50 1.96 -15.32
N HIS A 55 -2.05 0.71 -15.11
CA HIS A 55 -2.06 0.08 -13.79
C HIS A 55 -1.01 0.70 -12.85
N ALA A 56 -1.36 0.74 -11.56
CA ALA A 56 -0.40 0.94 -10.49
C ALA A 56 0.01 -0.39 -9.90
N GLU A 57 1.22 -0.45 -9.36
CA GLU A 57 1.61 -1.48 -8.40
C GLU A 57 0.86 -1.23 -7.10
N VAL A 58 0.09 -2.21 -6.68
CA VAL A 58 -0.75 -2.12 -5.49
C VAL A 58 -0.61 -3.37 -4.63
N ILE A 59 -1.03 -3.26 -3.38
CA ILE A 59 -1.28 -4.40 -2.51
C ILE A 59 -2.77 -4.52 -2.20
N ARG A 60 -3.25 -5.75 -2.17
CA ARG A 60 -4.57 -6.10 -1.67
C ARG A 60 -4.40 -6.70 -0.27
N ILE A 61 -4.96 -6.03 0.70
CA ILE A 61 -4.88 -6.38 2.12
C ILE A 61 -6.22 -7.00 2.51
N GLU A 62 -6.20 -8.20 3.05
CA GLU A 62 -7.34 -8.77 3.78
C GLU A 62 -7.09 -8.58 5.27
N PHE A 63 -8.03 -7.99 5.99
CA PHE A 63 -7.87 -7.67 7.40
C PHE A 63 -9.13 -7.93 8.23
N ASP A 64 -8.91 -8.17 9.51
CA ASP A 64 -9.95 -8.32 10.52
C ASP A 64 -10.23 -6.96 11.17
N PRO A 65 -11.39 -6.33 10.88
CA PRO A 65 -11.71 -4.98 11.36
C PRO A 65 -11.91 -4.89 12.88
N SER A 66 -11.98 -6.01 13.59
CA SER A 66 -12.00 -6.00 15.06
C SER A 66 -10.60 -5.86 15.68
N GLN A 67 -9.56 -6.13 14.92
CA GLN A 67 -8.17 -6.08 15.39
C GLN A 67 -7.41 -4.86 14.87
N ILE A 68 -7.73 -4.41 13.65
CA ILE A 68 -7.16 -3.23 13.02
C ILE A 68 -8.23 -2.53 12.18
N THR A 69 -8.34 -1.21 12.30
CA THR A 69 -9.34 -0.45 11.56
C THR A 69 -8.81 -0.02 10.20
N TYR A 70 -9.71 0.31 9.27
CA TYR A 70 -9.33 0.91 7.98
C TYR A 70 -8.56 2.23 8.18
N LYS A 71 -8.94 3.03 9.19
CA LYS A 71 -8.23 4.25 9.56
C LYS A 71 -6.79 3.98 10.04
N ASP A 72 -6.55 2.89 10.78
CA ASP A 72 -5.19 2.48 11.16
C ASP A 72 -4.35 2.13 9.92
N LEU A 73 -4.94 1.42 8.96
CA LEU A 73 -4.28 1.11 7.68
C LEU A 73 -3.93 2.38 6.90
N LEU A 74 -4.84 3.36 6.83
CA LEU A 74 -4.58 4.67 6.22
C LEU A 74 -3.44 5.41 6.93
N THR A 75 -3.43 5.39 8.26
CA THR A 75 -2.38 6.04 9.06
C THR A 75 -1.01 5.47 8.73
N VAL A 76 -0.88 4.14 8.67
CA VAL A 76 0.38 3.47 8.29
C VAL A 76 0.75 3.77 6.84
N PHE A 77 -0.21 3.73 5.93
CA PHE A 77 0.01 4.02 4.51
C PHE A 77 0.60 5.40 4.28
N PHE A 78 -0.02 6.44 4.83
CA PHE A 78 0.46 7.82 4.69
C PHE A 78 1.74 8.10 5.48
N ALA A 79 2.06 7.34 6.52
CA ALA A 79 3.29 7.47 7.27
C ALA A 79 4.50 6.80 6.61
N THR A 80 4.30 5.82 5.72
CA THR A 80 5.36 4.98 5.17
C THR A 80 5.67 5.22 3.69
N HIS A 81 5.03 6.21 3.06
CA HIS A 81 5.38 6.68 1.71
C HIS A 81 5.19 8.19 1.60
N ASP A 82 5.69 8.79 0.54
CA ASP A 82 5.47 10.21 0.23
C ASP A 82 4.25 10.36 -0.70
N PRO A 83 3.10 10.86 -0.20
CA PRO A 83 1.90 11.00 -1.00
C PRO A 83 1.84 12.31 -1.79
N THR A 84 2.92 13.09 -1.85
CA THR A 84 2.98 14.41 -2.48
C THR A 84 3.67 14.43 -3.83
N THR A 85 4.22 13.29 -4.26
CA THR A 85 4.96 13.18 -5.53
C THR A 85 4.12 12.48 -6.59
N LEU A 86 3.86 13.17 -7.69
CA LEU A 86 3.04 12.65 -8.78
C LEU A 86 3.83 11.62 -9.58
N ASN A 87 3.23 10.43 -9.80
CA ASN A 87 3.81 9.33 -10.59
C ASN A 87 5.24 8.98 -10.19
N ARG A 88 5.55 9.06 -8.92
CA ARG A 88 6.88 8.81 -8.39
C ARG A 88 6.81 8.45 -6.91
N GLN A 89 7.73 7.57 -6.47
CA GLN A 89 8.00 7.34 -5.06
C GLN A 89 9.51 7.23 -4.88
N GLY A 90 10.10 8.23 -4.22
CA GLY A 90 11.56 8.29 -4.07
C GLY A 90 12.27 8.29 -5.43
N SER A 91 13.16 7.35 -5.66
CA SER A 91 13.88 7.15 -6.92
C SER A 91 13.07 6.39 -7.98
N ASP A 92 11.98 5.72 -7.58
CA ASP A 92 11.12 4.97 -8.49
C ASP A 92 10.17 5.94 -9.23
N ALA A 93 10.39 6.14 -10.53
CA ALA A 93 9.61 7.04 -11.36
C ALA A 93 8.78 6.27 -12.38
N GLY A 94 7.51 6.66 -12.52
CA GLY A 94 6.57 6.05 -13.46
C GLY A 94 5.14 6.03 -12.90
N THR A 95 4.15 5.95 -13.78
CA THR A 95 2.73 5.91 -13.39
C THR A 95 2.39 4.69 -12.52
N GLN A 96 3.13 3.59 -12.67
CA GLN A 96 2.98 2.38 -11.85
C GLN A 96 3.33 2.59 -10.38
N TYR A 97 4.11 3.61 -10.05
CA TYR A 97 4.51 3.94 -8.67
C TYR A 97 3.70 5.07 -8.03
N ARG A 98 2.63 5.50 -8.70
CA ARG A 98 1.79 6.59 -8.16
C ARG A 98 1.10 6.20 -6.87
N SER A 99 0.89 7.19 -6.02
CA SER A 99 0.09 7.03 -4.80
C SER A 99 -1.39 6.90 -5.18
N ILE A 100 -2.02 5.78 -4.79
CA ILE A 100 -3.41 5.48 -5.12
C ILE A 100 -4.08 4.66 -4.02
N ILE A 101 -5.33 4.96 -3.77
CA ILE A 101 -6.23 4.17 -2.92
C ILE A 101 -7.44 3.77 -3.75
N LEU A 102 -7.71 2.46 -3.78
CA LEU A 102 -8.86 1.88 -4.46
C LEU A 102 -9.87 1.41 -3.42
N TYR A 103 -10.92 2.20 -3.20
CA TYR A 103 -11.91 1.90 -2.16
C TYR A 103 -12.88 0.80 -2.58
N ALA A 104 -13.21 -0.10 -1.64
CA ALA A 104 -14.10 -1.23 -1.86
C ALA A 104 -15.60 -0.90 -1.62
N GLY A 105 -15.91 0.30 -1.13
CA GLY A 105 -17.27 0.73 -0.87
C GLY A 105 -17.36 2.18 -0.38
N GLU A 106 -18.57 2.70 -0.25
CA GLU A 106 -18.82 4.10 0.09
C GLU A 106 -18.30 4.50 1.49
N GLN A 107 -18.23 3.57 2.43
CA GLN A 107 -17.66 3.84 3.74
C GLN A 107 -16.17 4.15 3.63
N GLN A 108 -15.40 3.27 2.96
CA GLN A 108 -13.97 3.50 2.73
C GLN A 108 -13.71 4.78 1.96
N LYS A 109 -14.54 5.08 0.95
CA LYS A 109 -14.45 6.33 0.19
C LYS A 109 -14.51 7.54 1.11
N ARG A 110 -15.53 7.61 1.96
CA ARG A 110 -15.70 8.72 2.91
C ARG A 110 -14.53 8.82 3.89
N GLU A 111 -14.10 7.70 4.46
CA GLU A 111 -12.97 7.67 5.40
C GLU A 111 -11.68 8.18 4.75
N VAL A 112 -11.40 7.77 3.52
CA VAL A 112 -10.21 8.21 2.78
C VAL A 112 -10.28 9.69 2.42
N GLU A 113 -11.42 10.17 1.91
CA GLU A 113 -11.59 11.58 1.53
C GLU A 113 -11.44 12.50 2.76
N GLU A 114 -12.02 12.11 3.89
CA GLU A 114 -11.89 12.83 5.15
C GLU A 114 -10.44 12.82 5.66
N PHE A 115 -9.78 11.66 5.63
CA PHE A 115 -8.39 11.51 6.06
C PHE A 115 -7.43 12.39 5.23
N VAL A 116 -7.58 12.38 3.90
CA VAL A 116 -6.74 13.22 3.01
C VAL A 116 -7.03 14.70 3.22
N LYS A 117 -8.29 15.07 3.46
CA LYS A 117 -8.65 16.44 3.81
C LYS A 117 -7.95 16.90 5.09
N GLU A 118 -7.98 16.09 6.15
CA GLU A 118 -7.30 16.39 7.41
C GLU A 118 -5.79 16.56 7.21
N LEU A 119 -5.14 15.72 6.41
CA LEU A 119 -3.72 15.82 6.10
C LEU A 119 -3.38 17.13 5.38
N ASN A 120 -4.20 17.54 4.41
CA ASN A 120 -4.02 18.79 3.67
C ASN A 120 -4.27 20.02 4.56
N ASP A 121 -5.34 20.01 5.35
CA ASP A 121 -5.72 21.11 6.24
C ASP A 121 -4.65 21.34 7.33
N SER A 122 -4.03 20.27 7.83
CA SER A 122 -2.95 20.36 8.81
C SER A 122 -1.58 20.68 8.21
N SER A 123 -1.47 20.72 6.88
CA SER A 123 -0.19 20.85 6.16
C SER A 123 0.86 19.80 6.58
N ALA A 124 0.42 18.58 6.90
CA ALA A 124 1.25 17.52 7.46
C ALA A 124 2.51 17.21 6.63
N PHE A 125 2.43 17.36 5.31
CA PHE A 125 3.55 17.12 4.39
C PHE A 125 4.17 18.40 3.81
N GLY A 126 3.67 19.58 4.16
CA GLY A 126 4.11 20.85 3.58
C GLY A 126 3.78 21.04 2.08
N ARG A 127 3.14 20.04 1.47
CA ARG A 127 2.68 20.01 0.07
C ARG A 127 1.33 19.29 0.02
N PRO A 128 0.49 19.57 -1.00
CA PRO A 128 -0.75 18.84 -1.18
C PRO A 128 -0.54 17.34 -1.42
N VAL A 129 -1.41 16.53 -0.83
CA VAL A 129 -1.51 15.10 -1.13
C VAL A 129 -2.04 14.92 -2.55
N VAL A 130 -1.36 14.13 -3.38
CA VAL A 130 -1.72 13.83 -4.77
C VAL A 130 -2.24 12.40 -4.95
N THR A 131 -2.51 11.70 -3.87
CA THR A 131 -3.03 10.32 -3.88
C THR A 131 -4.34 10.27 -4.68
N GLU A 132 -4.40 9.40 -5.70
CA GLU A 132 -5.64 9.11 -6.39
C GLU A 132 -6.60 8.33 -5.49
N ILE A 133 -7.88 8.68 -5.51
CA ILE A 133 -8.93 7.97 -4.78
C ILE A 133 -9.97 7.53 -5.82
N LYS A 134 -10.02 6.22 -6.07
CA LYS A 134 -10.90 5.63 -7.11
C LYS A 134 -11.59 4.38 -6.58
N PRO A 135 -12.75 3.99 -7.17
CA PRO A 135 -13.38 2.72 -6.83
C PRO A 135 -12.49 1.54 -7.23
N LEU A 136 -12.51 0.50 -6.41
CA LEU A 136 -11.83 -0.77 -6.73
C LEU A 136 -12.56 -1.44 -7.90
N GLY A 137 -11.85 -1.60 -8.99
CA GLY A 137 -12.26 -2.42 -10.13
C GLY A 137 -11.58 -3.80 -10.05
N GLU A 138 -11.06 -4.29 -11.17
CA GLU A 138 -10.36 -5.56 -11.21
C GLU A 138 -8.95 -5.42 -10.59
N PHE A 139 -8.59 -6.43 -9.80
CA PHE A 139 -7.25 -6.60 -9.24
C PHE A 139 -6.62 -7.84 -9.87
N TYR A 140 -5.42 -7.69 -10.38
CA TYR A 140 -4.63 -8.78 -10.96
C TYR A 140 -3.44 -9.07 -10.07
N GLY A 141 -3.38 -10.29 -9.50
CA GLY A 141 -2.23 -10.72 -8.69
C GLY A 141 -0.94 -10.69 -9.49
N ALA A 142 0.12 -10.20 -8.87
CA ALA A 142 1.45 -10.21 -9.48
C ALA A 142 2.02 -11.65 -9.56
N GLU A 143 3.04 -11.80 -10.37
CA GLU A 143 3.74 -13.07 -10.55
C GLU A 143 4.29 -13.59 -9.21
N GLU A 144 4.36 -14.91 -9.05
CA GLU A 144 4.71 -15.56 -7.78
C GLU A 144 6.06 -15.10 -7.20
N TYR A 145 7.04 -14.76 -8.06
CA TYR A 145 8.36 -14.29 -7.61
C TYR A 145 8.34 -12.93 -6.89
N HIS A 146 7.24 -12.18 -6.98
CA HIS A 146 7.05 -10.94 -6.22
C HIS A 146 6.51 -11.15 -4.80
N ARG A 147 5.98 -12.34 -4.50
CA ARG A 147 5.40 -12.66 -3.18
C ARG A 147 6.48 -12.74 -2.12
N ASN A 148 6.24 -12.08 -0.97
CA ASN A 148 7.18 -12.04 0.15
C ASN A 148 8.60 -11.65 -0.29
N TYR A 149 8.68 -10.70 -1.23
CA TYR A 149 9.96 -10.36 -1.87
C TYR A 149 11.01 -9.91 -0.86
N TYR A 150 10.63 -9.06 0.10
CA TYR A 150 11.55 -8.59 1.13
C TYR A 150 12.09 -9.74 2.00
N GLU A 151 11.23 -10.63 2.45
CA GLU A 151 11.62 -11.78 3.27
C GLU A 151 12.62 -12.68 2.54
N ASN A 152 12.36 -12.94 1.27
CA ASN A 152 13.20 -13.82 0.44
C ASN A 152 14.45 -13.12 -0.10
N ASN A 153 14.53 -11.80 -0.10
CA ASN A 153 15.58 -11.01 -0.76
C ASN A 153 16.13 -9.87 0.12
N SER A 154 16.04 -9.98 1.43
CA SER A 154 16.41 -8.90 2.37
C SER A 154 17.86 -8.40 2.24
N PHE A 155 18.74 -9.23 1.70
CA PHE A 155 20.15 -8.89 1.44
C PHE A 155 20.38 -8.04 0.18
N GLN A 156 19.37 -7.89 -0.68
CA GLN A 156 19.48 -7.07 -1.88
C GLN A 156 19.62 -5.58 -1.51
N PRO A 157 20.47 -4.81 -2.24
CA PRO A 157 20.70 -3.39 -1.93
C PRO A 157 19.41 -2.56 -1.85
N TYR A 158 18.47 -2.78 -2.76
CA TYR A 158 17.18 -2.08 -2.74
C TYR A 158 16.41 -2.36 -1.45
N CYS A 159 16.35 -3.61 -1.00
CA CYS A 159 15.70 -3.99 0.25
C CYS A 159 16.34 -3.31 1.46
N GLN A 160 17.66 -3.24 1.51
CA GLN A 160 18.38 -2.61 2.62
C GLN A 160 18.27 -1.08 2.63
N VAL A 161 18.32 -0.45 1.46
CA VAL A 161 18.35 1.01 1.35
C VAL A 161 16.95 1.61 1.36
N VAL A 162 15.94 0.94 0.80
CA VAL A 162 14.60 1.48 0.62
C VAL A 162 13.59 0.87 1.58
N ILE A 163 13.58 -0.45 1.75
CA ILE A 163 12.54 -1.14 2.53
C ILE A 163 12.87 -1.15 4.02
N SER A 164 14.09 -1.54 4.40
CA SER A 164 14.47 -1.65 5.81
C SER A 164 14.24 -0.34 6.61
N PRO A 165 14.56 0.86 6.09
CA PRO A 165 14.26 2.11 6.79
C PRO A 165 12.76 2.35 7.02
N LYS A 166 11.89 1.88 6.13
CA LYS A 166 10.43 1.97 6.29
C LYS A 166 9.94 1.05 7.41
N LEU A 167 10.48 -0.15 7.50
CA LEU A 167 10.20 -1.09 8.59
C LEU A 167 10.71 -0.55 9.93
N ASP A 168 11.89 0.03 9.97
CA ASP A 168 12.43 0.68 11.17
C ASP A 168 11.50 1.81 11.65
N LYS A 169 10.98 2.61 10.73
CA LYS A 169 10.01 3.66 11.05
C LYS A 169 8.70 3.07 11.59
N LEU A 170 8.19 2.02 10.94
CA LEU A 170 7.00 1.30 11.38
C LEU A 170 7.15 0.79 12.82
N HIS A 171 8.27 0.12 13.12
CA HIS A 171 8.56 -0.43 14.43
C HIS A 171 8.67 0.64 15.51
N LYS A 172 9.23 1.81 15.19
CA LYS A 172 9.37 2.92 16.14
C LYS A 172 8.08 3.66 16.41
N GLN A 173 7.26 3.89 15.38
CA GLN A 173 6.08 4.76 15.46
C GLN A 173 4.78 4.01 15.71
N PHE A 174 4.70 2.75 15.34
CA PHE A 174 3.45 1.96 15.33
C PHE A 174 3.62 0.59 15.99
N SER A 175 4.45 0.50 17.02
CA SER A 175 4.72 -0.77 17.72
C SER A 175 3.45 -1.45 18.26
N GLU A 176 2.43 -0.67 18.62
CA GLU A 176 1.14 -1.14 19.11
C GLU A 176 0.27 -1.80 18.00
N LEU A 177 0.57 -1.54 16.75
CA LEU A 177 -0.14 -2.12 15.61
C LEU A 177 0.53 -3.39 15.05
N LEU A 178 1.69 -3.77 15.56
CA LEU A 178 2.45 -4.91 15.04
C LEU A 178 1.90 -6.25 15.53
N LYS A 179 2.12 -7.28 14.71
CA LYS A 179 1.94 -8.67 15.13
C LYS A 179 2.85 -8.97 16.32
N SER A 180 2.33 -9.67 17.33
CA SER A 180 3.17 -10.21 18.38
C SER A 180 4.07 -11.28 17.79
N HIS A 181 5.36 -11.01 17.68
CA HIS A 181 6.32 -12.07 17.41
C HIS A 181 6.35 -12.96 18.64
N GLY A 182 5.77 -14.14 18.53
CA GLY A 182 5.88 -15.15 19.58
C GLY A 182 7.37 -15.41 19.85
N LYS A 183 7.77 -15.18 21.13
CA LYS A 183 9.08 -15.60 21.64
C LYS A 183 9.17 -17.10 21.62
#